data_198bb1a04e5e928b340d5babf1b88651
#
_entry.id   198bb1a04e5e928b340d5babf1b88651
#
_cell.length_a   1.000
_cell.length_b   1.000
_cell.length_c   1.000
_cell.angle_alpha   90.00
_cell.angle_beta   90.00
_cell.angle_gamma   90.00
#
_symmetry.space_group_name_H-M   'P 1'
#
loop_
_entity.id
_entity.type
_entity.pdbx_description
1 polymer ?
#
loop_
_entity_poly.entity_id
_entity_poly.type
_entity_poly.pdbx_seq_one_letter_code
_entity_poly.pdbx_strand_id
1 'polypeptide(L)'
;MKNMLKVVAVSVAAVLAVSCGSTKVAYTEEEFNQAFADEDYGACVSMIQSKKKDKRNAILNSLDADMLMHLNGDYLDSAKAFMDTQTLMQQSAKDTSGGKAFAATIAGENSVTYTGTVYERILAYSMRATNALALGDVSNAKGVMDTYTGDYKDIIAPLVAAQKELAAESEECLEDDEVTTALSALGSTDGLSVDFAELTKDRPSKSDKMYETSPFLSYLGTVVYAANGDAEHANDFASALQADNADIDVSEDIAVPEGKGRIDVVALSGTIGKRTEQTKEFALGAITFEGIKSSDESAVSIEDSVTPIKFKIAYPVFEEQNHAISTVRVTLSDGTAKTATLIEDFDEAVRIDVESKASGAFGRSVFRNVTKNAAAISAGLVTMAKAREKLVNSSSLINQLAYGAALISFQVGLNVIIEAEQADVRQGAYFPHKASAAGFTVNPGTYSVTVEYLSHDGSVVETKEQSNIVVEAGKPTVVVSSCAK
;
A
#
# COMPACT_ATOMS: atom_id res chain seq x y z
N MET A 1 34.51 -32.72 -14.63
CA MET A 1 33.78 -33.08 -13.40
C MET A 1 33.70 -31.96 -12.39
N LYS A 2 34.80 -31.43 -11.84
CA LYS A 2 34.77 -30.35 -10.82
C LYS A 2 34.03 -29.06 -11.26
N ASN A 3 34.04 -28.70 -12.51
CA ASN A 3 33.37 -27.47 -13.00
C ASN A 3 31.88 -27.66 -13.30
N MET A 4 31.42 -28.87 -13.65
CA MET A 4 29.99 -29.18 -13.81
C MET A 4 29.26 -29.26 -12.46
N LEU A 5 29.89 -29.85 -11.43
CA LEU A 5 29.34 -29.83 -10.07
C LEU A 5 29.21 -28.41 -9.53
N LYS A 6 30.11 -27.49 -9.90
CA LYS A 6 30.04 -26.07 -9.51
C LYS A 6 28.87 -25.34 -10.21
N VAL A 7 28.55 -25.64 -11.45
CA VAL A 7 27.44 -25.02 -12.17
C VAL A 7 26.09 -25.49 -11.60
N VAL A 8 25.93 -26.79 -11.33
CA VAL A 8 24.72 -27.35 -10.68
C VAL A 8 24.61 -26.84 -9.24
N ALA A 9 25.69 -26.76 -8.49
CA ALA A 9 25.69 -26.22 -7.13
C ALA A 9 25.39 -24.70 -7.09
N VAL A 10 25.83 -23.94 -8.08
CA VAL A 10 25.53 -22.50 -8.18
C VAL A 10 24.06 -22.29 -8.58
N SER A 11 23.50 -23.11 -9.45
CA SER A 11 22.08 -23.01 -9.84
C SER A 11 21.16 -23.39 -8.67
N VAL A 12 21.48 -24.43 -7.93
CA VAL A 12 20.71 -24.85 -6.72
C VAL A 12 20.94 -23.86 -5.56
N ALA A 13 22.14 -23.31 -5.40
CA ALA A 13 22.44 -22.31 -4.37
C ALA A 13 21.77 -20.94 -4.70
N ALA A 14 21.63 -20.58 -5.98
CA ALA A 14 20.88 -19.39 -6.37
C ALA A 14 19.37 -19.52 -6.08
N VAL A 15 18.80 -20.72 -6.26
CA VAL A 15 17.40 -21.01 -5.91
C VAL A 15 17.19 -21.05 -4.38
N LEU A 16 18.17 -21.50 -3.61
CA LEU A 16 18.11 -21.51 -2.14
C LEU A 16 18.45 -20.17 -1.49
N ALA A 17 19.14 -19.27 -2.20
CA ALA A 17 19.46 -17.92 -1.68
C ALA A 17 18.28 -16.92 -1.79
N VAL A 18 17.22 -17.25 -2.51
CA VAL A 18 15.93 -16.52 -2.49
C VAL A 18 15.06 -16.93 -1.29
N SER A 19 15.43 -17.99 -0.55
CA SER A 19 14.81 -18.33 0.71
C SER A 19 15.08 -17.22 1.72
N CYS A 20 14.13 -16.33 1.84
CA CYS A 20 13.89 -15.34 2.89
C CYS A 20 14.80 -15.52 4.11
N GLY A 21 15.64 -14.53 4.35
CA GLY A 21 16.03 -14.19 5.69
C GLY A 21 14.77 -13.66 6.41
N SER A 22 13.85 -14.55 6.79
CA SER A 22 12.78 -14.21 7.70
C SER A 22 13.43 -13.84 9.02
N THR A 23 13.56 -12.55 9.28
CA THR A 23 13.72 -12.06 10.65
C THR A 23 12.58 -12.72 11.42
N LYS A 24 12.90 -13.53 12.45
CA LYS A 24 11.88 -14.08 13.34
C LYS A 24 11.10 -12.89 13.87
N VAL A 25 9.86 -12.76 13.41
CA VAL A 25 8.92 -11.79 13.96
C VAL A 25 8.65 -12.24 15.40
N ALA A 26 8.74 -11.31 16.35
CA ALA A 26 8.65 -11.62 17.77
C ALA A 26 7.21 -11.96 18.23
N TYR A 27 6.22 -11.95 17.32
CA TYR A 27 4.80 -12.20 17.58
C TYR A 27 4.14 -12.86 16.37
N THR A 28 2.99 -13.47 16.58
CA THR A 28 2.14 -14.01 15.51
C THR A 28 1.10 -12.97 15.08
N GLU A 29 0.54 -13.14 13.88
CA GLU A 29 -0.57 -12.31 13.42
C GLU A 29 -1.80 -12.45 14.34
N GLU A 30 -2.05 -13.63 14.87
CA GLU A 30 -3.14 -13.89 15.80
C GLU A 30 -2.96 -13.11 17.12
N GLU A 31 -1.74 -13.08 17.69
CA GLU A 31 -1.43 -12.29 18.90
C GLU A 31 -1.62 -10.80 18.65
N PHE A 32 -1.25 -10.30 17.48
CA PHE A 32 -1.45 -8.90 17.11
C PHE A 32 -2.94 -8.58 16.95
N ASN A 33 -3.68 -9.39 16.20
CA ASN A 33 -5.11 -9.19 15.98
C ASN A 33 -5.90 -9.25 17.28
N GLN A 34 -5.53 -10.12 18.22
CA GLN A 34 -6.14 -10.18 19.53
C GLN A 34 -5.86 -8.90 20.35
N ALA A 35 -4.61 -8.45 20.41
CA ALA A 35 -4.25 -7.20 21.10
C ALA A 35 -4.99 -5.98 20.50
N PHE A 36 -5.10 -5.92 19.16
CA PHE A 36 -5.83 -4.86 18.48
C PHE A 36 -7.35 -4.90 18.82
N ALA A 37 -7.95 -6.08 18.80
CA ALA A 37 -9.37 -6.26 19.16
C ALA A 37 -9.65 -5.92 20.62
N ASP A 38 -8.69 -6.17 21.50
CA ASP A 38 -8.76 -5.82 22.93
C ASP A 38 -8.42 -4.34 23.21
N GLU A 39 -8.15 -3.54 22.16
CA GLU A 39 -7.72 -2.14 22.22
C GLU A 39 -6.39 -1.94 22.99
N ASP A 40 -5.56 -3.00 23.14
CA ASP A 40 -4.21 -2.89 23.69
C ASP A 40 -3.24 -2.38 22.62
N TYR A 41 -3.45 -1.13 22.21
CA TYR A 41 -2.63 -0.50 21.16
C TYR A 41 -1.17 -0.33 21.61
N GLY A 42 -0.90 -0.24 22.90
CA GLY A 42 0.46 -0.21 23.44
C GLY A 42 1.23 -1.51 23.16
N ALA A 43 0.58 -2.67 23.31
CA ALA A 43 1.15 -3.95 22.90
C ALA A 43 1.35 -4.00 21.38
N CYS A 44 0.38 -3.53 20.59
CA CYS A 44 0.49 -3.45 19.13
C CYS A 44 1.69 -2.59 18.68
N VAL A 45 1.91 -1.42 19.27
CA VAL A 45 3.09 -0.56 19.03
C VAL A 45 4.38 -1.34 19.26
N SER A 46 4.48 -2.03 20.41
CA SER A 46 5.66 -2.81 20.77
C SER A 46 5.94 -3.92 19.76
N MET A 47 4.91 -4.60 19.28
CA MET A 47 4.98 -5.65 18.27
C MET A 47 5.48 -5.09 16.93
N ILE A 48 4.89 -4.00 16.41
CA ILE A 48 5.32 -3.37 15.15
C ILE A 48 6.76 -2.87 15.27
N GLN A 49 7.13 -2.23 16.37
CA GLN A 49 8.49 -1.76 16.59
C GLN A 49 9.54 -2.86 16.61
N SER A 50 9.16 -4.10 16.94
CA SER A 50 10.06 -5.25 16.86
C SER A 50 10.50 -5.57 15.42
N LYS A 51 9.73 -5.15 14.41
CA LYS A 51 10.04 -5.26 12.96
C LYS A 51 11.07 -4.24 12.45
N LYS A 52 11.60 -3.36 13.29
CA LYS A 52 12.53 -2.26 12.88
C LYS A 52 13.77 -2.69 12.08
N LYS A 53 14.08 -3.98 12.01
CA LYS A 53 15.19 -4.50 11.20
C LYS A 53 14.85 -4.65 9.71
N ASP A 54 13.58 -4.58 9.34
CA ASP A 54 13.16 -4.64 7.94
C ASP A 54 13.30 -3.27 7.28
N LYS A 55 14.48 -3.03 6.71
CA LYS A 55 14.79 -1.76 6.03
C LYS A 55 13.92 -1.48 4.82
N ARG A 56 13.36 -2.52 4.17
CA ARG A 56 12.51 -2.35 2.99
C ARG A 56 11.14 -1.78 3.35
N ASN A 57 10.63 -2.16 4.52
CA ASN A 57 9.34 -1.73 5.03
C ASN A 57 9.46 -0.75 6.21
N ALA A 58 10.59 -0.06 6.35
CA ALA A 58 10.82 0.83 7.48
C ALA A 58 9.75 1.93 7.59
N ILE A 59 9.41 2.60 6.47
CA ILE A 59 8.37 3.63 6.43
C ILE A 59 7.00 3.04 6.75
N LEU A 60 6.64 1.89 6.17
CA LEU A 60 5.39 1.20 6.43
C LEU A 60 5.22 0.89 7.93
N ASN A 61 6.22 0.22 8.51
CA ASN A 61 6.19 -0.13 9.94
C ASN A 61 6.17 1.11 10.84
N SER A 62 6.75 2.23 10.39
CA SER A 62 6.68 3.49 11.13
C SER A 62 5.28 4.08 11.08
N LEU A 63 4.64 4.19 9.90
CA LEU A 63 3.27 4.68 9.75
C LEU A 63 2.29 3.90 10.63
N ASP A 64 2.41 2.58 10.64
CA ASP A 64 1.58 1.71 11.48
C ASP A 64 1.80 1.97 12.97
N ALA A 65 3.06 2.07 13.41
CA ALA A 65 3.37 2.36 14.81
C ALA A 65 2.89 3.76 15.22
N ASP A 66 3.05 4.77 14.35
CA ASP A 66 2.67 6.15 14.60
C ASP A 66 1.15 6.28 14.80
N MET A 67 0.36 5.57 13.97
CA MET A 67 -1.09 5.51 14.12
C MET A 67 -1.53 4.75 15.36
N LEU A 68 -0.89 3.63 15.69
CA LEU A 68 -1.18 2.87 16.91
C LEU A 68 -0.88 3.67 18.19
N MET A 69 0.17 4.51 18.18
CA MET A 69 0.42 5.48 19.26
C MET A 69 -0.71 6.51 19.38
N HIS A 70 -1.25 7.01 18.24
CA HIS A 70 -2.41 7.89 18.25
C HIS A 70 -3.62 7.21 18.91
N LEU A 71 -3.93 5.98 18.49
CA LEU A 71 -5.06 5.21 19.04
C LEU A 71 -4.88 4.90 20.54
N ASN A 72 -3.62 4.73 20.99
CA ASN A 72 -3.29 4.55 22.41
C ASN A 72 -3.42 5.84 23.24
N GLY A 73 -3.63 6.99 22.59
CA GLY A 73 -3.68 8.29 23.28
C GLY A 73 -2.30 8.92 23.52
N ASP A 74 -1.23 8.33 23.03
CA ASP A 74 0.16 8.82 23.14
C ASP A 74 0.42 9.93 22.10
N TYR A 75 -0.43 10.95 22.06
CA TYR A 75 -0.46 11.97 20.99
C TYR A 75 0.87 12.70 20.78
N LEU A 76 1.60 12.99 21.87
CA LEU A 76 2.89 13.69 21.76
C LEU A 76 3.94 12.81 21.07
N ASP A 77 4.00 11.54 21.43
CA ASP A 77 4.96 10.59 20.86
C ASP A 77 4.56 10.22 19.43
N SER A 78 3.27 10.04 19.16
CA SER A 78 2.73 9.86 17.80
C SER A 78 3.07 11.05 16.89
N ALA A 79 2.89 12.31 17.34
CA ALA A 79 3.22 13.49 16.55
C ALA A 79 4.72 13.57 16.19
N LYS A 80 5.61 13.24 17.14
CA LYS A 80 7.06 13.17 16.89
C LYS A 80 7.41 12.04 15.93
N ALA A 81 6.81 10.86 16.13
CA ALA A 81 7.05 9.68 15.30
C ALA A 81 6.62 9.95 13.85
N PHE A 82 5.44 10.53 13.62
CA PHE A 82 5.02 10.97 12.29
C PHE A 82 5.98 11.98 11.64
N MET A 83 6.57 12.92 12.42
CA MET A 83 7.57 13.85 11.89
C MET A 83 8.83 13.12 11.42
N ASP A 84 9.31 12.13 12.19
CA ASP A 84 10.44 11.31 11.80
C ASP A 84 10.13 10.46 10.55
N THR A 85 8.92 9.88 10.49
CA THR A 85 8.45 9.11 9.34
C THR A 85 8.33 9.98 8.08
N GLN A 86 7.83 11.21 8.20
CA GLN A 86 7.80 12.17 7.09
C GLN A 86 9.22 12.50 6.58
N THR A 87 10.19 12.65 7.49
CA THR A 87 11.59 12.87 7.12
C THR A 87 12.15 11.67 6.32
N LEU A 88 11.86 10.44 6.74
CA LEU A 88 12.22 9.23 5.99
C LEU A 88 11.57 9.19 4.61
N MET A 89 10.29 9.54 4.51
CA MET A 89 9.56 9.62 3.24
C MET A 89 10.16 10.67 2.30
N GLN A 90 10.53 11.85 2.80
CA GLN A 90 11.17 12.90 2.01
C GLN A 90 12.53 12.47 1.47
N GLN A 91 13.34 11.81 2.32
CA GLN A 91 14.65 11.28 1.90
C GLN A 91 14.48 10.20 0.81
N SER A 92 13.51 9.31 0.98
CA SER A 92 13.23 8.25 0.00
C SER A 92 12.75 8.81 -1.35
N ALA A 93 11.98 9.88 -1.35
CA ALA A 93 11.50 10.55 -2.56
C ALA A 93 12.66 11.12 -3.41
N LYS A 94 13.68 11.71 -2.76
CA LYS A 94 14.88 12.24 -3.42
C LYS A 94 15.73 11.14 -4.06
N ASP A 95 15.67 9.93 -3.50
CA ASP A 95 16.43 8.78 -3.99
C ASP A 95 15.76 8.03 -5.14
N THR A 96 14.52 8.38 -5.52
CA THR A 96 13.70 7.67 -6.53
C THR A 96 13.94 8.15 -7.96
N SER A 97 15.13 8.64 -8.32
CA SER A 97 15.45 8.96 -9.73
C SER A 97 15.39 7.71 -10.63
N GLY A 98 14.87 7.87 -11.84
CA GLY A 98 14.58 6.93 -12.94
C GLY A 98 15.10 5.47 -12.93
N GLY A 99 16.29 5.19 -12.40
CA GLY A 99 16.84 3.84 -12.35
C GLY A 99 16.12 2.86 -11.38
N LYS A 100 15.40 3.35 -10.37
CA LYS A 100 14.66 2.51 -9.43
C LYS A 100 13.30 2.09 -9.98
N ALA A 101 12.65 2.92 -10.81
CA ALA A 101 11.42 2.55 -11.50
C ALA A 101 11.68 1.39 -12.47
N PHE A 102 12.79 1.44 -13.23
CA PHE A 102 13.21 0.34 -14.08
C PHE A 102 13.56 -0.93 -13.30
N ALA A 103 14.24 -0.82 -12.15
CA ALA A 103 14.52 -1.96 -11.29
C ALA A 103 13.23 -2.61 -10.75
N ALA A 104 12.22 -1.82 -10.38
CA ALA A 104 10.91 -2.33 -9.95
C ALA A 104 10.17 -3.05 -11.10
N THR A 105 10.31 -2.56 -12.33
CA THR A 105 9.72 -3.20 -13.51
C THR A 105 10.28 -4.60 -13.74
N ILE A 106 11.58 -4.81 -13.52
CA ILE A 106 12.23 -6.11 -13.74
C ILE A 106 12.15 -7.03 -12.54
N ALA A 107 12.42 -6.51 -11.33
CA ALA A 107 12.56 -7.33 -10.12
C ALA A 107 11.23 -7.65 -9.41
N GLY A 108 10.19 -6.86 -9.68
CA GLY A 108 8.91 -6.88 -8.97
C GLY A 108 8.80 -5.74 -7.95
N GLU A 109 7.60 -5.17 -7.81
CA GLU A 109 7.36 -3.98 -7.00
C GLU A 109 7.68 -4.21 -5.51
N ASN A 110 7.38 -5.41 -4.99
CA ASN A 110 7.69 -5.79 -3.61
C ASN A 110 9.18 -5.93 -3.29
N SER A 111 10.06 -5.97 -4.29
CA SER A 111 11.51 -6.08 -4.10
C SER A 111 12.20 -4.76 -3.80
N VAL A 112 11.53 -3.63 -4.05
CA VAL A 112 12.04 -2.29 -3.78
C VAL A 112 11.64 -1.79 -2.39
N THR A 113 12.39 -0.83 -1.87
CA THR A 113 12.07 -0.18 -0.58
C THR A 113 10.74 0.56 -0.69
N TYR A 114 9.86 0.38 0.28
CA TYR A 114 8.62 1.13 0.39
C TYR A 114 8.89 2.60 0.69
N THR A 115 8.30 3.50 -0.09
CA THR A 115 8.55 4.94 0.00
C THR A 115 7.36 5.75 0.53
N GLY A 116 6.22 5.10 0.76
CA GLY A 116 4.95 5.74 1.08
C GLY A 116 4.26 6.31 -0.16
N THR A 117 2.94 6.25 -0.15
CA THR A 117 2.08 6.80 -1.22
C THR A 117 1.83 8.29 -1.01
N VAL A 118 1.26 8.97 -2.01
CA VAL A 118 0.91 10.39 -1.90
C VAL A 118 -0.12 10.60 -0.79
N TYR A 119 -1.18 9.78 -0.74
CA TYR A 119 -2.20 9.93 0.29
C TYR A 119 -1.65 9.69 1.71
N GLU A 120 -0.77 8.71 1.91
CA GLU A 120 -0.14 8.47 3.22
C GLU A 120 0.73 9.64 3.69
N ARG A 121 1.40 10.32 2.74
CA ARG A 121 2.17 11.52 3.04
C ARG A 121 1.27 12.65 3.52
N ILE A 122 0.13 12.88 2.85
CA ILE A 122 -0.85 13.89 3.24
C ILE A 122 -1.49 13.52 4.59
N LEU A 123 -1.90 12.26 4.78
CA LEU A 123 -2.46 11.79 6.04
C LEU A 123 -1.47 11.90 7.22
N ALA A 124 -0.19 11.73 7.00
CA ALA A 124 0.81 11.93 8.05
C ALA A 124 0.83 13.39 8.56
N TYR A 125 0.61 14.41 7.70
CA TYR A 125 0.41 15.79 8.14
C TYR A 125 -0.90 15.97 8.90
N SER A 126 -1.98 15.40 8.38
CA SER A 126 -3.30 15.44 9.03
C SER A 126 -3.24 14.85 10.44
N MET A 127 -2.59 13.70 10.61
CA MET A 127 -2.48 13.05 11.92
C MET A 127 -1.56 13.80 12.88
N ARG A 128 -0.47 14.43 12.39
CA ARG A 128 0.35 15.31 13.24
C ARG A 128 -0.43 16.52 13.75
N ALA A 129 -1.20 17.17 12.89
CA ALA A 129 -2.04 18.30 13.29
C ALA A 129 -3.13 17.85 14.25
N THR A 130 -3.78 16.70 13.99
CA THR A 130 -4.79 16.11 14.86
C THR A 130 -4.21 15.79 16.24
N ASN A 131 -3.01 15.23 16.33
CA ASN A 131 -2.32 14.95 17.59
C ASN A 131 -2.02 16.24 18.37
N ALA A 132 -1.57 17.31 17.70
CA ALA A 132 -1.34 18.60 18.33
C ALA A 132 -2.66 19.20 18.87
N LEU A 133 -3.74 19.09 18.11
CA LEU A 133 -5.09 19.51 18.55
C LEU A 133 -5.61 18.69 19.73
N ALA A 134 -5.39 17.38 19.75
CA ALA A 134 -5.74 16.52 20.88
C ALA A 134 -5.02 16.92 22.18
N LEU A 135 -3.82 17.50 22.07
CA LEU A 135 -3.06 18.08 23.19
C LEU A 135 -3.45 19.52 23.51
N GLY A 136 -4.38 20.14 22.77
CA GLY A 136 -4.74 21.55 22.90
C GLY A 136 -3.66 22.51 22.38
N ASP A 137 -2.64 22.02 21.66
CA ASP A 137 -1.53 22.81 21.13
C ASP A 137 -1.82 23.30 19.69
N VAL A 138 -2.71 24.29 19.60
CA VAL A 138 -3.16 24.90 18.35
C VAL A 138 -1.98 25.57 17.60
N SER A 139 -1.01 26.09 18.36
CA SER A 139 0.18 26.73 17.77
C SER A 139 1.06 25.70 17.03
N ASN A 140 1.28 24.54 17.63
CA ASN A 140 2.03 23.46 16.98
C ASN A 140 1.25 22.91 15.78
N ALA A 141 -0.09 22.76 15.89
CA ALA A 141 -0.93 22.39 14.75
C ALA A 141 -0.76 23.37 13.58
N LYS A 142 -0.70 24.70 13.84
CA LYS A 142 -0.41 25.70 12.80
C LYS A 142 0.97 25.47 12.17
N GLY A 143 2.00 25.22 12.97
CA GLY A 143 3.35 24.91 12.45
C GLY A 143 3.37 23.67 11.54
N VAL A 144 2.52 22.69 11.80
CA VAL A 144 2.35 21.52 10.91
C VAL A 144 1.70 21.94 9.58
N MET A 145 0.68 22.80 9.61
CA MET A 145 0.02 23.30 8.40
C MET A 145 0.96 24.17 7.56
N ASP A 146 1.75 25.05 8.20
CA ASP A 146 2.77 25.86 7.54
C ASP A 146 3.79 24.95 6.82
N THR A 147 4.24 23.88 7.48
CA THR A 147 5.15 22.89 6.90
C THR A 147 4.51 22.16 5.71
N TYR A 148 3.26 21.72 5.84
CA TYR A 148 2.52 21.07 4.75
C TYR A 148 2.44 21.98 3.51
N THR A 149 2.09 23.24 3.69
CA THR A 149 1.96 24.19 2.58
C THR A 149 3.26 24.33 1.79
N GLY A 150 4.42 24.37 2.49
CA GLY A 150 5.74 24.37 1.84
C GLY A 150 6.03 23.06 1.12
N ASP A 151 5.86 21.93 1.82
CA ASP A 151 6.18 20.61 1.32
C ASP A 151 5.20 20.13 0.22
N TYR A 152 3.97 20.64 0.21
CA TYR A 152 3.03 20.35 -0.89
C TYR A 152 3.62 20.78 -2.23
N LYS A 153 4.12 22.01 -2.32
CA LYS A 153 4.70 22.56 -3.54
C LYS A 153 6.01 21.88 -3.91
N ASP A 154 6.87 21.62 -2.93
CA ASP A 154 8.24 21.20 -3.17
C ASP A 154 8.38 19.67 -3.28
N ILE A 155 7.44 18.89 -2.74
CA ILE A 155 7.54 17.45 -2.62
C ILE A 155 6.29 16.74 -3.16
N ILE A 156 5.09 17.09 -2.66
CA ILE A 156 3.87 16.33 -2.93
C ILE A 156 3.42 16.50 -4.39
N ALA A 157 3.28 17.75 -4.86
CA ALA A 157 2.87 18.02 -6.24
C ALA A 157 3.84 17.44 -7.30
N PRO A 158 5.17 17.52 -7.11
CA PRO A 158 6.11 16.79 -7.99
C PRO A 158 5.94 15.27 -7.97
N LEU A 159 5.61 14.65 -6.82
CA LEU A 159 5.34 13.21 -6.74
C LEU A 159 4.05 12.83 -7.47
N VAL A 160 3.01 13.64 -7.37
CA VAL A 160 1.76 13.46 -8.15
C VAL A 160 2.05 13.52 -9.64
N ALA A 161 2.84 14.51 -10.09
CA ALA A 161 3.25 14.66 -11.47
C ALA A 161 4.04 13.42 -11.95
N ALA A 162 5.00 12.95 -11.15
CA ALA A 162 5.77 11.75 -11.46
C ALA A 162 4.91 10.47 -11.50
N GLN A 163 3.87 10.36 -10.67
CA GLN A 163 2.91 9.24 -10.75
C GLN A 163 2.11 9.28 -12.04
N LYS A 164 1.66 10.46 -12.48
CA LYS A 164 0.96 10.64 -13.76
C LYS A 164 1.83 10.22 -14.94
N GLU A 165 3.10 10.63 -14.93
CA GLU A 165 4.09 10.24 -15.94
C GLU A 165 4.34 8.73 -15.94
N LEU A 166 4.58 8.12 -14.78
CA LEU A 166 4.77 6.67 -14.65
C LEU A 166 3.54 5.87 -15.10
N ALA A 167 2.33 6.37 -14.85
CA ALA A 167 1.11 5.73 -15.33
C ALA A 167 1.02 5.76 -16.86
N ALA A 168 1.47 6.84 -17.50
CA ALA A 168 1.55 6.95 -18.97
C ALA A 168 2.62 6.01 -19.55
N GLU A 169 3.86 6.03 -19.02
CA GLU A 169 4.96 5.13 -19.47
C GLU A 169 4.63 3.65 -19.31
N SER A 170 3.86 3.29 -18.29
CA SER A 170 3.47 1.89 -18.04
C SER A 170 2.53 1.31 -19.12
N GLU A 171 1.90 2.15 -19.92
CA GLU A 171 1.11 1.71 -21.07
C GLU A 171 1.99 1.29 -22.24
N GLU A 172 3.12 1.97 -22.43
CA GLU A 172 4.08 1.69 -23.47
C GLU A 172 4.85 0.38 -23.24
N CYS A 173 4.96 -0.08 -21.98
CA CYS A 173 5.63 -1.35 -21.65
C CYS A 173 5.08 -2.57 -22.41
N LEU A 174 3.81 -2.56 -22.81
CA LEU A 174 3.21 -3.67 -23.57
C LEU A 174 3.48 -3.60 -25.07
N GLU A 175 3.86 -2.43 -25.57
CA GLU A 175 4.22 -2.19 -26.98
C GLU A 175 5.73 -2.26 -27.20
N ASP A 176 6.51 -2.54 -26.15
CA ASP A 176 7.97 -2.63 -26.19
C ASP A 176 8.45 -3.73 -27.15
N ASP A 177 9.47 -3.44 -27.93
CA ASP A 177 10.11 -4.39 -28.86
C ASP A 177 10.60 -5.65 -28.15
N GLU A 178 10.99 -5.55 -26.86
CA GLU A 178 11.42 -6.68 -26.04
C GLU A 178 10.25 -7.65 -25.76
N VAL A 179 9.05 -7.13 -25.48
CA VAL A 179 7.83 -7.94 -25.31
C VAL A 179 7.47 -8.63 -26.61
N THR A 180 7.46 -7.87 -27.71
CA THR A 180 7.14 -8.41 -29.05
C THR A 180 8.12 -9.51 -29.46
N THR A 181 9.40 -9.32 -29.19
CA THR A 181 10.46 -10.32 -29.45
C THR A 181 10.28 -11.55 -28.58
N ALA A 182 10.00 -11.36 -27.28
CA ALA A 182 9.79 -12.45 -26.33
C ALA A 182 8.52 -13.26 -26.67
N LEU A 183 7.43 -12.59 -27.04
CA LEU A 183 6.19 -13.26 -27.50
C LEU A 183 6.42 -14.07 -28.76
N SER A 184 7.18 -13.53 -29.71
CA SER A 184 7.56 -14.23 -30.96
C SER A 184 8.39 -15.48 -30.66
N ALA A 185 9.35 -15.37 -29.73
CA ALA A 185 10.17 -16.51 -29.29
C ALA A 185 9.32 -17.60 -28.60
N LEU A 186 8.39 -17.20 -27.74
CA LEU A 186 7.45 -18.14 -27.09
C LEU A 186 6.53 -18.81 -28.12
N GLY A 187 5.93 -18.05 -29.04
CA GLY A 187 5.03 -18.56 -30.07
C GLY A 187 5.72 -19.44 -31.12
N SER A 188 7.04 -19.33 -31.27
CA SER A 188 7.85 -20.22 -32.13
C SER A 188 8.31 -21.49 -31.43
N THR A 189 8.07 -21.62 -30.11
CA THR A 189 8.42 -22.80 -29.33
C THR A 189 7.36 -23.88 -29.52
N ASP A 190 7.75 -25.08 -29.93
CA ASP A 190 6.82 -26.17 -30.17
C ASP A 190 6.02 -26.55 -28.92
N GLY A 191 4.70 -26.70 -29.08
CA GLY A 191 3.76 -26.97 -27.98
C GLY A 191 3.30 -25.73 -27.19
N LEU A 192 3.75 -24.52 -27.55
CA LEU A 192 3.31 -23.27 -26.93
C LEU A 192 2.45 -22.44 -27.89
N SER A 193 1.44 -21.79 -27.33
CA SER A 193 0.59 -20.82 -27.99
C SER A 193 0.38 -19.63 -27.07
N VAL A 194 0.67 -18.43 -27.54
CA VAL A 194 0.47 -17.19 -26.77
C VAL A 194 -0.56 -16.33 -27.51
N ASP A 195 -1.73 -16.15 -26.89
CA ASP A 195 -2.72 -15.17 -27.32
C ASP A 195 -2.59 -13.90 -26.47
N PHE A 196 -1.97 -12.88 -27.05
CA PHE A 196 -1.75 -11.60 -26.36
C PHE A 196 -3.07 -10.87 -26.06
N ALA A 197 -4.08 -11.00 -26.92
CA ALA A 197 -5.39 -10.41 -26.69
C ALA A 197 -6.07 -11.06 -25.48
N GLU A 198 -5.94 -12.37 -25.31
CA GLU A 198 -6.44 -13.08 -24.13
C GLU A 198 -5.67 -12.70 -22.86
N LEU A 199 -4.34 -12.52 -22.95
CA LEU A 199 -3.52 -12.07 -21.81
C LEU A 199 -3.93 -10.69 -21.30
N THR A 200 -4.35 -9.79 -22.19
CA THR A 200 -4.61 -8.38 -21.86
C THR A 200 -6.09 -8.02 -21.77
N LYS A 201 -7.02 -8.94 -22.06
CA LYS A 201 -8.47 -8.65 -22.11
C LYS A 201 -9.06 -8.13 -20.78
N ASP A 202 -8.51 -8.59 -19.65
CA ASP A 202 -8.98 -8.22 -18.32
C ASP A 202 -8.09 -7.15 -17.68
N ARG A 203 -7.33 -6.40 -18.47
CA ARG A 203 -6.55 -5.28 -18.00
C ARG A 203 -7.47 -4.26 -17.33
N PRO A 204 -7.17 -3.80 -16.09
CA PRO A 204 -7.90 -2.74 -15.46
C PRO A 204 -7.96 -1.49 -16.34
N SER A 205 -9.10 -0.81 -16.32
CA SER A 205 -9.24 0.47 -17.00
C SER A 205 -8.27 1.50 -16.41
N LYS A 206 -7.71 2.36 -17.25
CA LYS A 206 -6.91 3.48 -16.80
C LYS A 206 -7.79 4.46 -16.03
N SER A 207 -7.32 4.90 -14.87
CA SER A 207 -7.89 6.01 -14.13
C SER A 207 -6.95 7.21 -14.21
N ASP A 208 -7.49 8.35 -14.62
CA ASP A 208 -6.76 9.63 -14.61
C ASP A 208 -6.93 10.36 -13.28
N LYS A 209 -7.73 9.80 -12.36
CA LYS A 209 -7.89 10.36 -11.01
C LYS A 209 -6.62 10.14 -10.22
N MET A 210 -6.19 11.19 -9.53
CA MET A 210 -5.08 11.14 -8.57
C MET A 210 -5.53 11.75 -7.26
N TYR A 211 -5.09 11.20 -6.16
CA TYR A 211 -5.29 11.80 -4.84
C TYR A 211 -4.25 12.91 -4.66
N GLU A 212 -4.70 14.16 -4.74
CA GLU A 212 -3.84 15.35 -4.73
C GLU A 212 -4.09 16.21 -3.50
N THR A 213 -5.29 16.19 -2.94
CA THR A 213 -5.75 16.99 -1.81
C THR A 213 -6.51 16.11 -0.82
N SER A 214 -6.62 16.55 0.42
CA SER A 214 -7.41 15.91 1.46
C SER A 214 -8.42 16.90 2.02
N PRO A 215 -9.72 16.65 1.85
CA PRO A 215 -10.76 17.42 2.53
C PRO A 215 -10.56 17.52 4.02
N PHE A 216 -10.10 16.45 4.67
CA PHE A 216 -9.82 16.45 6.11
C PHE A 216 -8.67 17.39 6.49
N LEU A 217 -7.57 17.36 5.73
CA LEU A 217 -6.46 18.29 5.96
C LEU A 217 -6.89 19.75 5.74
N SER A 218 -7.73 19.98 4.71
CA SER A 218 -8.29 21.30 4.43
C SER A 218 -9.20 21.78 5.55
N TYR A 219 -10.03 20.89 6.11
CA TYR A 219 -10.83 21.19 7.31
C TYR A 219 -9.94 21.55 8.51
N LEU A 220 -8.94 20.72 8.80
CA LEU A 220 -7.98 20.99 9.89
C LEU A 220 -7.27 22.34 9.70
N GLY A 221 -6.83 22.64 8.47
CA GLY A 221 -6.21 23.93 8.12
C GLY A 221 -7.14 25.10 8.42
N THR A 222 -8.40 25.01 7.99
CA THR A 222 -9.43 26.04 8.26
C THR A 222 -9.53 26.32 9.75
N VAL A 223 -9.77 25.30 10.57
CA VAL A 223 -9.98 25.44 12.01
C VAL A 223 -8.72 25.90 12.74
N VAL A 224 -7.55 25.36 12.36
CA VAL A 224 -6.26 25.68 12.98
C VAL A 224 -5.86 27.13 12.73
N TYR A 225 -5.98 27.62 11.47
CA TYR A 225 -5.63 29.01 11.17
C TYR A 225 -6.64 29.98 11.79
N ALA A 226 -7.94 29.65 11.77
CA ALA A 226 -8.96 30.44 12.45
C ALA A 226 -8.69 30.56 13.96
N ALA A 227 -8.38 29.45 14.64
CA ALA A 227 -8.04 29.43 16.05
C ALA A 227 -6.78 30.23 16.40
N ASN A 228 -5.86 30.41 15.45
CA ASN A 228 -4.68 31.27 15.58
C ASN A 228 -4.93 32.73 15.14
N GLY A 229 -6.15 33.09 14.74
CA GLY A 229 -6.50 34.44 14.30
C GLY A 229 -6.00 34.80 12.88
N ASP A 230 -5.63 33.80 12.10
CA ASP A 230 -5.13 33.94 10.72
C ASP A 230 -6.27 33.65 9.72
N ALA A 231 -7.14 34.64 9.56
CA ALA A 231 -8.34 34.51 8.73
C ALA A 231 -8.03 34.35 7.23
N GLU A 232 -6.89 34.85 6.76
CA GLU A 232 -6.51 34.73 5.34
C GLU A 232 -6.27 33.27 4.99
N HIS A 233 -5.34 32.61 5.68
CA HIS A 233 -5.06 31.19 5.44
C HIS A 233 -6.25 30.28 5.80
N ALA A 234 -7.06 30.63 6.83
CA ALA A 234 -8.29 29.90 7.12
C ALA A 234 -9.25 29.89 5.94
N ASN A 235 -9.42 31.04 5.25
CA ASN A 235 -10.27 31.15 4.06
C ASN A 235 -9.68 30.38 2.85
N ASP A 236 -8.35 30.34 2.69
CA ASP A 236 -7.72 29.57 1.63
C ASP A 236 -8.01 28.07 1.79
N PHE A 237 -7.83 27.53 3.00
CA PHE A 237 -8.15 26.13 3.31
C PHE A 237 -9.65 25.84 3.23
N ALA A 238 -10.51 26.76 3.67
CA ALA A 238 -11.97 26.61 3.52
C ALA A 238 -12.39 26.58 2.04
N SER A 239 -11.76 27.37 1.20
CA SER A 239 -12.03 27.38 -0.24
C SER A 239 -11.62 26.07 -0.90
N ALA A 240 -10.46 25.50 -0.48
CA ALA A 240 -10.03 24.17 -0.94
C ALA A 240 -11.01 23.08 -0.48
N LEU A 241 -11.41 23.11 0.81
CA LEU A 241 -12.41 22.18 1.35
C LEU A 241 -13.73 22.21 0.58
N GLN A 242 -14.26 23.41 0.31
CA GLN A 242 -15.51 23.57 -0.42
C GLN A 242 -15.43 23.15 -1.88
N ALA A 243 -14.24 23.21 -2.49
CA ALA A 243 -14.03 22.69 -3.83
C ALA A 243 -14.11 21.15 -3.88
N ASP A 244 -13.66 20.48 -2.82
CA ASP A 244 -13.68 19.02 -2.71
C ASP A 244 -15.01 18.52 -2.11
N ASN A 245 -15.64 19.29 -1.20
CA ASN A 245 -16.89 18.94 -0.54
C ASN A 245 -17.74 20.19 -0.27
N ALA A 246 -18.63 20.51 -1.21
CA ALA A 246 -19.47 21.72 -1.18
C ALA A 246 -20.53 21.75 -0.06
N ASP A 247 -20.81 20.59 0.55
CA ASP A 247 -21.86 20.47 1.58
C ASP A 247 -21.36 20.86 2.99
N ILE A 248 -20.05 21.11 3.14
CA ILE A 248 -19.44 21.48 4.44
C ILE A 248 -19.48 22.99 4.61
N ASP A 249 -20.17 23.44 5.65
CA ASP A 249 -20.20 24.85 6.08
C ASP A 249 -19.22 25.05 7.25
N VAL A 250 -18.18 25.83 7.02
CA VAL A 250 -17.15 26.23 7.99
C VAL A 250 -17.18 27.73 8.32
N SER A 251 -18.26 28.41 7.99
CA SER A 251 -18.36 29.86 8.16
C SER A 251 -18.25 30.30 9.63
N GLU A 252 -18.85 29.53 10.56
CA GLU A 252 -18.76 29.78 12.01
C GLU A 252 -17.40 29.34 12.59
N ASP A 253 -16.62 28.47 11.89
CA ASP A 253 -15.25 28.13 12.29
C ASP A 253 -14.30 29.27 12.02
N ILE A 254 -14.48 29.97 10.91
CA ILE A 254 -13.67 31.12 10.50
C ILE A 254 -14.04 32.38 11.30
N ALA A 255 -15.33 32.60 11.53
CA ALA A 255 -15.85 33.80 12.16
C ALA A 255 -16.80 33.43 13.33
N VAL A 256 -16.23 33.17 14.49
CA VAL A 256 -17.03 32.92 15.70
C VAL A 256 -17.87 34.16 16.05
N PRO A 257 -19.20 34.03 16.21
CA PRO A 257 -20.07 35.15 16.56
C PRO A 257 -19.64 35.89 17.83
N GLU A 258 -19.84 37.20 17.87
CA GLU A 258 -19.43 38.04 19.00
C GLU A 258 -20.00 37.53 20.34
N GLY A 259 -19.17 37.44 21.35
CA GLY A 259 -19.51 36.95 22.69
C GLY A 259 -19.73 35.44 22.79
N LYS A 260 -19.59 34.71 21.71
CA LYS A 260 -19.64 33.25 21.68
C LYS A 260 -18.26 32.65 21.61
N GLY A 261 -18.16 31.39 21.98
CA GLY A 261 -17.04 30.52 21.67
C GLY A 261 -17.50 29.37 20.75
N ARG A 262 -16.56 28.54 20.33
CA ARG A 262 -16.85 27.41 19.45
C ARG A 262 -16.18 26.14 19.94
N ILE A 263 -16.88 25.02 19.82
CA ILE A 263 -16.33 23.68 20.01
C ILE A 263 -16.45 22.95 18.69
N ASP A 264 -15.31 22.55 18.11
CA ASP A 264 -15.23 21.72 16.92
C ASP A 264 -14.77 20.31 17.32
N VAL A 265 -15.62 19.32 17.12
CA VAL A 265 -15.33 17.93 17.45
C VAL A 265 -14.93 17.21 16.18
N VAL A 266 -13.69 16.76 16.13
CA VAL A 266 -13.16 15.89 15.08
C VAL A 266 -13.26 14.44 15.54
N ALA A 267 -13.99 13.63 14.81
CA ALA A 267 -14.18 12.21 15.09
C ALA A 267 -13.59 11.35 13.97
N LEU A 268 -12.62 10.53 14.32
CA LEU A 268 -12.01 9.54 13.43
C LEU A 268 -12.61 8.17 13.73
N SER A 269 -13.00 7.42 12.69
CA SER A 269 -13.66 6.13 12.85
C SER A 269 -13.12 5.06 11.93
N GLY A 270 -13.09 3.81 12.41
CA GLY A 270 -12.67 2.63 11.68
C GLY A 270 -11.18 2.62 11.34
N THR A 271 -10.80 1.67 10.51
CA THR A 271 -9.48 1.59 9.88
C THR A 271 -9.64 1.55 8.37
N ILE A 272 -8.70 2.16 7.66
CA ILE A 272 -8.72 2.30 6.21
C ILE A 272 -8.83 0.94 5.49
N GLY A 273 -9.52 0.89 4.36
CA GLY A 273 -9.67 -0.30 3.52
C GLY A 273 -8.34 -0.83 3.00
N LYS A 274 -8.35 -2.06 2.50
CA LYS A 274 -7.12 -2.79 2.17
C LYS A 274 -6.83 -2.80 0.69
N ARG A 275 -5.53 -2.81 0.38
CA ARG A 275 -5.04 -3.29 -0.90
C ARG A 275 -4.89 -4.78 -0.83
N THR A 276 -5.42 -5.47 -1.84
CA THR A 276 -5.24 -6.91 -2.00
C THR A 276 -4.67 -7.23 -3.37
N GLU A 277 -4.19 -8.45 -3.54
CA GLU A 277 -3.64 -8.91 -4.79
C GLU A 277 -4.73 -9.59 -5.63
N GLN A 278 -4.93 -9.10 -6.84
CA GLN A 278 -5.64 -9.84 -7.88
C GLN A 278 -4.62 -10.60 -8.71
N THR A 279 -4.83 -11.92 -8.84
CA THR A 279 -3.98 -12.78 -9.66
C THR A 279 -4.76 -13.45 -10.77
N LYS A 280 -4.09 -13.70 -11.89
CA LYS A 280 -4.62 -14.49 -13.00
C LYS A 280 -3.53 -15.37 -13.58
N GLU A 281 -3.83 -16.68 -13.72
CA GLU A 281 -2.95 -17.63 -14.38
C GLU A 281 -3.43 -17.90 -15.80
N PHE A 282 -2.48 -18.00 -16.73
CA PHE A 282 -2.70 -18.33 -18.13
C PHE A 282 -1.86 -19.54 -18.50
N ALA A 283 -2.50 -20.57 -19.07
CA ALA A 283 -1.80 -21.72 -19.63
C ALA A 283 -1.38 -21.39 -21.06
N LEU A 284 -0.08 -21.46 -21.35
CA LEU A 284 0.46 -21.24 -22.70
C LEU A 284 0.59 -22.53 -23.51
N GLY A 285 0.39 -23.68 -22.89
CA GLY A 285 0.60 -25.00 -23.46
C GLY A 285 1.59 -25.81 -22.65
N ALA A 286 2.28 -26.73 -23.30
CA ALA A 286 3.27 -27.58 -22.65
C ALA A 286 4.42 -27.92 -23.59
N ILE A 287 5.62 -28.01 -23.03
CA ILE A 287 6.81 -28.48 -23.72
C ILE A 287 7.00 -29.95 -23.43
N THR A 288 7.09 -30.76 -24.48
CA THR A 288 7.35 -32.20 -24.38
C THR A 288 8.84 -32.46 -24.58
N PHE A 289 9.46 -33.10 -23.61
CA PHE A 289 10.82 -33.59 -23.70
C PHE A 289 10.77 -35.09 -23.98
N GLU A 290 11.20 -35.50 -25.18
CA GLU A 290 11.27 -36.91 -25.53
C GLU A 290 12.25 -37.65 -24.61
N GLY A 291 11.81 -38.73 -24.05
CA GLY A 291 12.64 -39.67 -23.30
C GLY A 291 13.59 -40.46 -24.19
N ILE A 292 14.36 -41.31 -23.61
CA ILE A 292 15.25 -42.24 -24.31
C ILE A 292 14.85 -43.67 -23.96
N LYS A 293 14.43 -44.41 -24.98
CA LYS A 293 14.16 -45.83 -24.85
C LYS A 293 15.45 -46.60 -25.14
N SER A 294 15.94 -47.36 -24.19
CA SER A 294 17.08 -48.26 -24.40
C SER A 294 16.60 -49.60 -24.92
N SER A 295 17.29 -50.12 -25.91
CA SER A 295 17.11 -51.48 -26.38
C SER A 295 17.86 -52.53 -25.50
N ASP A 296 18.64 -52.08 -24.54
CA ASP A 296 19.40 -52.88 -23.58
C ASP A 296 18.62 -52.97 -22.25
N GLU A 297 18.23 -54.17 -21.83
CA GLU A 297 17.49 -54.40 -20.59
C GLU A 297 18.27 -53.95 -19.31
N SER A 298 19.59 -53.76 -19.43
CA SER A 298 20.40 -53.29 -18.34
C SER A 298 20.50 -51.78 -18.26
N ALA A 299 20.00 -51.03 -19.27
CA ALA A 299 20.06 -49.58 -19.30
C ALA A 299 18.72 -48.93 -18.91
N VAL A 300 18.78 -47.86 -18.12
CA VAL A 300 17.60 -47.14 -17.66
C VAL A 300 16.95 -46.41 -18.85
N SER A 301 15.68 -46.69 -19.10
CA SER A 301 14.84 -45.91 -19.99
C SER A 301 14.35 -44.65 -19.27
N ILE A 302 14.38 -43.52 -19.95
CA ILE A 302 13.80 -42.25 -19.48
C ILE A 302 12.50 -42.04 -20.27
N GLU A 303 11.40 -41.91 -19.56
CA GLU A 303 10.08 -41.63 -20.18
C GLU A 303 10.01 -40.20 -20.71
N ASP A 304 9.07 -39.98 -21.64
CA ASP A 304 8.74 -38.64 -22.10
C ASP A 304 8.24 -37.79 -20.93
N SER A 305 8.66 -36.52 -20.86
CA SER A 305 8.24 -35.60 -19.83
C SER A 305 7.50 -34.41 -20.45
N VAL A 306 6.35 -34.09 -19.91
CA VAL A 306 5.53 -32.94 -20.33
C VAL A 306 5.60 -31.87 -19.24
N THR A 307 6.09 -30.68 -19.61
CA THR A 307 6.18 -29.54 -18.70
C THR A 307 5.17 -28.49 -19.11
N PRO A 308 4.09 -28.27 -18.31
CA PRO A 308 3.14 -27.21 -18.57
C PRO A 308 3.80 -25.85 -18.35
N ILE A 309 3.51 -24.91 -19.24
CA ILE A 309 4.01 -23.53 -19.18
C ILE A 309 2.83 -22.63 -18.85
N LYS A 310 3.01 -21.82 -17.82
CA LYS A 310 1.99 -20.87 -17.34
C LYS A 310 2.60 -19.49 -17.12
N PHE A 311 1.76 -18.46 -17.19
CA PHE A 311 2.04 -17.12 -16.71
C PHE A 311 1.14 -16.82 -15.53
N LYS A 312 1.66 -16.06 -14.57
CA LYS A 312 0.87 -15.45 -13.49
C LYS A 312 0.99 -13.94 -13.61
N ILE A 313 -0.13 -13.26 -13.75
CA ILE A 313 -0.20 -11.81 -13.70
C ILE A 313 -0.75 -11.44 -12.32
N ALA A 314 -0.12 -10.44 -11.68
CA ALA A 314 -0.51 -9.95 -10.37
C ALA A 314 -0.55 -8.42 -10.37
N TYR A 315 -1.62 -7.84 -9.83
CA TYR A 315 -1.80 -6.39 -9.70
C TYR A 315 -2.66 -6.06 -8.47
N PRO A 316 -2.48 -4.86 -7.87
CA PRO A 316 -3.23 -4.48 -6.70
C PRO A 316 -4.67 -4.12 -7.06
N VAL A 317 -5.61 -4.47 -6.17
CA VAL A 317 -7.00 -4.03 -6.20
C VAL A 317 -7.38 -3.49 -4.82
N PHE A 318 -8.38 -2.60 -4.78
CA PHE A 318 -8.98 -2.15 -3.54
C PHE A 318 -10.00 -3.17 -3.05
N GLU A 319 -9.94 -3.53 -1.77
CA GLU A 319 -10.92 -4.36 -1.09
C GLU A 319 -11.64 -3.54 -0.03
N GLU A 320 -12.93 -3.33 -0.23
CA GLU A 320 -13.79 -2.64 0.71
C GLU A 320 -13.89 -3.43 2.02
N GLN A 321 -13.71 -2.75 3.14
CA GLN A 321 -13.86 -3.37 4.46
C GLN A 321 -15.29 -3.18 4.97
N ASN A 322 -15.74 -4.13 5.78
CA ASN A 322 -17.03 -4.01 6.46
C ASN A 322 -16.83 -3.24 7.77
N HIS A 323 -17.14 -1.95 7.76
CA HIS A 323 -16.96 -1.07 8.90
C HIS A 323 -18.14 -1.14 9.88
N ALA A 324 -17.84 -1.30 11.16
CA ALA A 324 -18.86 -1.35 12.22
C ALA A 324 -19.53 0.02 12.43
N ILE A 325 -18.80 1.12 12.18
CA ILE A 325 -19.24 2.50 12.42
C ILE A 325 -19.73 3.12 11.12
N SER A 326 -20.95 3.63 11.13
CA SER A 326 -21.58 4.33 10.02
C SER A 326 -21.64 5.83 10.20
N THR A 327 -22.01 6.29 11.41
CA THR A 327 -22.18 7.71 11.74
C THR A 327 -21.67 8.02 13.14
N VAL A 328 -21.48 9.31 13.42
CA VAL A 328 -21.04 9.79 14.73
C VAL A 328 -22.02 10.81 15.25
N ARG A 329 -22.46 10.66 16.51
CA ARG A 329 -23.28 11.63 17.23
C ARG A 329 -22.46 12.28 18.32
N VAL A 330 -22.52 13.60 18.38
CA VAL A 330 -21.83 14.40 19.40
C VAL A 330 -22.86 15.10 20.27
N THR A 331 -22.71 14.98 21.58
CA THR A 331 -23.60 15.61 22.57
C THR A 331 -22.76 16.42 23.56
N LEU A 332 -23.13 17.67 23.79
CA LEU A 332 -22.54 18.54 24.81
C LEU A 332 -23.24 18.37 26.18
N SER A 333 -22.57 18.78 27.25
CA SER A 333 -23.09 18.71 28.63
C SER A 333 -24.35 19.55 28.85
N ASP A 334 -24.65 20.52 27.96
CA ASP A 334 -25.91 21.28 28.01
C ASP A 334 -27.11 20.56 27.34
N GLY A 335 -26.87 19.36 26.78
CA GLY A 335 -27.86 18.56 26.07
C GLY A 335 -27.95 18.85 24.56
N THR A 336 -27.19 19.81 24.06
CA THR A 336 -27.13 20.07 22.60
C THR A 336 -26.45 18.90 21.87
N ALA A 337 -27.09 18.33 20.85
CA ALA A 337 -26.59 17.20 20.13
C ALA A 337 -26.60 17.46 18.61
N LYS A 338 -25.59 16.96 17.92
CA LYS A 338 -25.50 16.97 16.43
C LYS A 338 -24.96 15.64 15.92
N THR A 339 -25.42 15.24 14.74
CA THR A 339 -24.72 14.23 13.95
C THR A 339 -23.54 14.90 13.27
N ALA A 340 -22.35 14.31 13.38
CA ALA A 340 -21.16 14.82 12.72
C ALA A 340 -21.29 14.67 11.21
N THR A 341 -20.84 15.68 10.48
CA THR A 341 -20.78 15.69 9.02
C THR A 341 -19.54 14.93 8.57
N LEU A 342 -19.67 14.04 7.60
CA LEU A 342 -18.54 13.38 6.96
C LEU A 342 -17.68 14.41 6.23
N ILE A 343 -16.42 14.50 6.62
CA ILE A 343 -15.43 15.37 5.97
C ILE A 343 -14.70 14.62 4.87
N GLU A 344 -14.23 13.41 5.18
CA GLU A 344 -13.50 12.59 4.22
C GLU A 344 -13.71 11.10 4.50
N ASP A 345 -13.83 10.32 3.42
CA ASP A 345 -13.77 8.86 3.40
C ASP A 345 -12.40 8.46 2.82
N PHE A 346 -11.51 7.98 3.68
CA PHE A 346 -10.15 7.65 3.28
C PHE A 346 -10.05 6.36 2.44
N ASP A 347 -11.08 5.54 2.42
CA ASP A 347 -11.15 4.39 1.51
C ASP A 347 -11.15 4.86 0.06
N GLU A 348 -11.76 6.03 -0.24
CA GLU A 348 -11.69 6.63 -1.56
C GLU A 348 -10.26 7.05 -1.94
N ALA A 349 -9.44 7.51 -0.96
CA ALA A 349 -8.04 7.82 -1.20
C ALA A 349 -7.23 6.57 -1.62
N VAL A 350 -7.47 5.43 -0.94
CA VAL A 350 -6.84 4.15 -1.31
C VAL A 350 -7.34 3.68 -2.67
N ARG A 351 -8.66 3.77 -2.91
CA ARG A 351 -9.27 3.36 -4.18
C ARG A 351 -8.68 4.14 -5.35
N ILE A 352 -8.61 5.47 -5.24
CA ILE A 352 -7.99 6.34 -6.25
C ILE A 352 -6.54 5.94 -6.51
N ASP A 353 -5.75 5.73 -5.45
CA ASP A 353 -4.33 5.36 -5.58
C ASP A 353 -4.16 3.98 -6.24
N VAL A 354 -4.99 3.01 -5.89
CA VAL A 354 -4.98 1.67 -6.50
C VAL A 354 -5.40 1.73 -7.97
N GLU A 355 -6.54 2.37 -8.27
CA GLU A 355 -7.08 2.44 -9.63
C GLU A 355 -6.14 3.19 -10.58
N SER A 356 -5.50 4.27 -10.11
CA SER A 356 -4.52 5.02 -10.90
C SER A 356 -3.28 4.20 -11.28
N LYS A 357 -2.96 3.16 -10.50
CA LYS A 357 -1.77 2.31 -10.67
C LYS A 357 -2.07 0.94 -11.28
N ALA A 358 -3.31 0.44 -11.14
CA ALA A 358 -3.66 -0.94 -11.45
C ALA A 358 -3.38 -1.32 -12.92
N SER A 359 -3.74 -0.46 -13.87
CA SER A 359 -3.48 -0.68 -15.31
C SER A 359 -1.98 -0.79 -15.62
N GLY A 360 -1.17 0.10 -15.04
CA GLY A 360 0.28 0.07 -15.18
C GLY A 360 0.94 -1.12 -14.47
N ALA A 361 0.48 -1.47 -13.26
CA ALA A 361 0.96 -2.64 -12.54
C ALA A 361 0.66 -3.94 -13.32
N PHE A 362 -0.53 -4.04 -13.89
CA PHE A 362 -0.90 -5.13 -14.78
C PHE A 362 0.05 -5.22 -15.98
N GLY A 363 0.28 -4.09 -16.69
CA GLY A 363 1.19 -4.05 -17.84
C GLY A 363 2.61 -4.48 -17.48
N ARG A 364 3.16 -3.98 -16.38
CA ARG A 364 4.49 -4.39 -15.88
C ARG A 364 4.54 -5.85 -15.48
N SER A 365 3.47 -6.41 -14.92
CA SER A 365 3.38 -7.83 -14.59
C SER A 365 3.39 -8.69 -15.85
N VAL A 366 2.63 -8.32 -16.89
CA VAL A 366 2.68 -8.98 -18.20
C VAL A 366 4.09 -8.92 -18.79
N PHE A 367 4.70 -7.73 -18.82
CA PHE A 367 6.07 -7.53 -19.31
C PHE A 367 7.06 -8.48 -18.61
N ARG A 368 7.06 -8.48 -17.28
CA ARG A 368 7.95 -9.36 -16.49
C ARG A 368 7.75 -10.83 -16.81
N ASN A 369 6.50 -11.27 -16.88
CA ASN A 369 6.19 -12.68 -17.14
C ASN A 369 6.61 -13.10 -18.54
N VAL A 370 6.29 -12.29 -19.56
CA VAL A 370 6.66 -12.57 -20.95
C VAL A 370 8.18 -12.65 -21.10
N THR A 371 8.90 -11.62 -20.63
CA THR A 371 10.36 -11.56 -20.81
C THR A 371 11.12 -12.57 -19.98
N LYS A 372 10.77 -12.75 -18.70
CA LYS A 372 11.43 -13.74 -17.81
C LYS A 372 11.17 -15.18 -18.26
N ASN A 373 9.92 -15.50 -18.62
CA ASN A 373 9.59 -16.85 -19.07
C ASN A 373 10.23 -17.16 -20.43
N ALA A 374 10.22 -16.22 -21.39
CA ALA A 374 10.90 -16.40 -22.68
C ALA A 374 12.39 -16.68 -22.46
N ALA A 375 13.06 -15.91 -21.62
CA ALA A 375 14.47 -16.11 -21.28
C ALA A 375 14.71 -17.46 -20.59
N ALA A 376 13.89 -17.83 -19.61
CA ALA A 376 14.01 -19.09 -18.87
C ALA A 376 13.75 -20.30 -19.77
N ILE A 377 12.74 -20.24 -20.63
CA ILE A 377 12.41 -21.31 -21.59
C ILE A 377 13.55 -21.46 -22.58
N SER A 378 14.04 -20.39 -23.17
CA SER A 378 15.15 -20.42 -24.12
C SER A 378 16.42 -21.01 -23.50
N ALA A 379 16.81 -20.58 -22.31
CA ALA A 379 17.96 -21.10 -21.57
C ALA A 379 17.78 -22.58 -21.18
N GLY A 380 16.57 -22.93 -20.76
CA GLY A 380 16.20 -24.29 -20.38
C GLY A 380 16.28 -25.26 -21.59
N LEU A 381 15.70 -24.87 -22.72
CA LEU A 381 15.76 -25.68 -23.96
C LEU A 381 17.19 -25.92 -24.44
N VAL A 382 18.06 -24.88 -24.41
CA VAL A 382 19.48 -25.04 -24.73
C VAL A 382 20.17 -26.02 -23.77
N THR A 383 19.86 -25.93 -22.49
CA THR A 383 20.43 -26.80 -21.46
C THR A 383 19.97 -28.26 -21.65
N MET A 384 18.68 -28.45 -21.93
CA MET A 384 18.09 -29.75 -22.19
C MET A 384 18.66 -30.38 -23.46
N ALA A 385 18.79 -29.60 -24.54
CA ALA A 385 19.40 -30.07 -25.79
C ALA A 385 20.84 -30.58 -25.58
N LYS A 386 21.66 -29.82 -24.85
CA LYS A 386 23.03 -30.23 -24.49
C LYS A 386 23.07 -31.47 -23.59
N ALA A 387 22.16 -31.57 -22.65
CA ALA A 387 22.10 -32.74 -21.77
C ALA A 387 21.65 -33.97 -22.54
N ARG A 388 20.68 -33.84 -23.47
CA ARG A 388 20.19 -34.89 -24.37
C ARG A 388 21.29 -35.37 -25.33
N GLU A 389 22.02 -34.45 -25.96
CA GLU A 389 23.15 -34.79 -26.83
C GLU A 389 24.19 -35.64 -26.11
N LYS A 390 24.57 -35.29 -24.89
CA LYS A 390 25.51 -36.09 -24.09
C LYS A 390 24.95 -37.47 -23.75
N LEU A 391 23.64 -37.55 -23.46
CA LEU A 391 23.00 -38.81 -23.14
C LEU A 391 22.88 -39.71 -24.34
N VAL A 392 22.58 -39.18 -25.53
CA VAL A 392 22.54 -39.95 -26.80
C VAL A 392 23.93 -40.46 -27.17
N ASN A 393 24.98 -39.66 -27.00
CA ASN A 393 26.36 -40.02 -27.30
C ASN A 393 26.95 -41.03 -26.28
N SER A 394 26.42 -41.09 -25.06
CA SER A 394 26.83 -42.05 -24.03
C SER A 394 25.72 -42.19 -23.00
N SER A 395 25.11 -43.38 -22.92
CA SER A 395 24.03 -43.73 -21.96
C SER A 395 24.56 -43.99 -20.55
N SER A 396 25.72 -43.42 -20.16
CA SER A 396 26.26 -43.56 -18.82
C SER A 396 25.29 -43.03 -17.75
N LEU A 397 25.30 -43.66 -16.56
CA LEU A 397 24.47 -43.22 -15.41
C LEU A 397 24.66 -41.73 -15.10
N ILE A 398 25.89 -41.19 -15.28
CA ILE A 398 26.19 -39.77 -15.06
C ILE A 398 25.41 -38.87 -16.04
N ASN A 399 25.31 -39.26 -17.32
CA ASN A 399 24.56 -38.51 -18.32
C ASN A 399 23.06 -38.60 -18.11
N GLN A 400 22.55 -39.75 -17.66
CA GLN A 400 21.15 -39.94 -17.27
C GLN A 400 20.76 -39.05 -16.10
N LEU A 401 21.59 -39.01 -15.05
CA LEU A 401 21.41 -38.13 -13.91
C LEU A 401 21.51 -36.66 -14.31
N ALA A 402 22.42 -36.30 -15.21
CA ALA A 402 22.56 -34.93 -15.72
C ALA A 402 21.32 -34.46 -16.51
N TYR A 403 20.72 -35.35 -17.31
CA TYR A 403 19.49 -35.04 -18.05
C TYR A 403 18.28 -34.87 -17.08
N GLY A 404 18.11 -35.78 -16.15
CA GLY A 404 17.06 -35.68 -15.13
C GLY A 404 17.20 -34.42 -14.28
N ALA A 405 18.43 -34.09 -13.85
CA ALA A 405 18.70 -32.87 -13.11
C ALA A 405 18.40 -31.58 -13.92
N ALA A 406 18.71 -31.57 -15.23
CA ALA A 406 18.38 -30.47 -16.12
C ALA A 406 16.86 -30.28 -16.24
N LEU A 407 16.11 -31.37 -16.39
CA LEU A 407 14.64 -31.34 -16.46
C LEU A 407 14.03 -30.80 -15.18
N ILE A 408 14.44 -31.31 -14.02
CA ILE A 408 13.97 -30.84 -12.72
C ILE A 408 14.31 -29.33 -12.55
N SER A 409 15.53 -28.94 -12.88
CA SER A 409 15.96 -27.53 -12.77
C SER A 409 15.15 -26.61 -13.68
N PHE A 410 14.77 -27.05 -14.87
CA PHE A 410 13.91 -26.31 -15.77
C PHE A 410 12.51 -26.11 -15.17
N GLN A 411 11.88 -27.19 -14.69
CA GLN A 411 10.55 -27.15 -14.08
C GLN A 411 10.51 -26.28 -12.82
N VAL A 412 11.50 -26.45 -11.93
CA VAL A 412 11.63 -25.64 -10.71
C VAL A 412 11.86 -24.17 -11.05
N GLY A 413 12.71 -23.89 -12.04
CA GLY A 413 12.98 -22.51 -12.48
C GLY A 413 11.72 -21.77 -12.95
N LEU A 414 10.87 -22.42 -13.72
CA LEU A 414 9.59 -21.84 -14.18
C LEU A 414 8.63 -21.61 -13.02
N ASN A 415 8.49 -22.58 -12.10
CA ASN A 415 7.62 -22.40 -10.92
C ASN A 415 8.08 -21.25 -10.03
N VAL A 416 9.41 -21.07 -9.84
CA VAL A 416 9.95 -19.95 -9.07
C VAL A 416 9.56 -18.60 -9.70
N ILE A 417 9.57 -18.50 -11.04
CA ILE A 417 9.15 -17.27 -11.74
C ILE A 417 7.68 -16.97 -11.47
N ILE A 418 6.81 -17.98 -11.53
CA ILE A 418 5.38 -17.85 -11.30
C ILE A 418 5.10 -17.44 -9.84
N GLU A 419 5.74 -18.11 -8.88
CA GLU A 419 5.54 -17.83 -7.45
C GLU A 419 6.11 -16.47 -7.03
N ALA A 420 7.18 -16.01 -7.67
CA ALA A 420 7.78 -14.71 -7.39
C ALA A 420 6.96 -13.51 -7.89
N GLU A 421 5.97 -13.75 -8.76
CA GLU A 421 5.12 -12.67 -9.26
C GLU A 421 4.04 -12.32 -8.22
N GLN A 422 4.14 -11.13 -7.67
CA GLN A 422 3.25 -10.61 -6.63
C GLN A 422 3.01 -9.12 -6.86
N ALA A 423 1.80 -8.66 -6.55
CA ALA A 423 1.47 -7.24 -6.52
C ALA A 423 2.03 -6.55 -5.27
N ASP A 424 2.29 -5.24 -5.35
CA ASP A 424 2.59 -4.43 -4.17
C ASP A 424 1.29 -4.01 -3.48
N VAL A 425 0.98 -4.69 -2.39
CA VAL A 425 -0.20 -4.44 -1.55
C VAL A 425 0.15 -3.71 -0.25
N ARG A 426 1.39 -3.22 -0.13
CA ARG A 426 1.86 -2.50 1.06
C ARG A 426 1.16 -1.17 1.20
N GLN A 427 0.67 -0.89 2.41
CA GLN A 427 0.05 0.39 2.83
C GLN A 427 0.05 0.50 4.35
N GLY A 428 -0.01 1.71 4.89
CA GLY A 428 -0.28 1.96 6.31
C GLY A 428 -1.70 1.48 6.65
N ALA A 429 -1.81 0.50 7.55
CA ALA A 429 -3.05 -0.26 7.77
C ALA A 429 -3.98 0.38 8.81
N TYR A 430 -3.48 1.29 9.64
CA TYR A 430 -4.22 1.78 10.82
C TYR A 430 -4.65 3.24 10.71
N PHE A 431 -4.53 3.87 9.54
CA PHE A 431 -5.19 5.14 9.27
C PHE A 431 -6.71 5.00 9.44
N PRO A 432 -7.43 6.06 9.82
CA PRO A 432 -8.87 5.98 9.97
C PRO A 432 -9.56 5.68 8.62
N HIS A 433 -10.74 5.06 8.68
CA HIS A 433 -11.62 4.93 7.52
C HIS A 433 -12.27 6.27 7.18
N LYS A 434 -12.80 6.97 8.21
CA LYS A 434 -13.51 8.24 8.03
C LYS A 434 -13.07 9.29 9.02
N ALA A 435 -13.08 10.54 8.54
CA ALA A 435 -13.05 11.72 9.38
C ALA A 435 -14.39 12.44 9.28
N SER A 436 -14.99 12.73 10.44
CA SER A 436 -16.23 13.50 10.54
C SER A 436 -16.05 14.65 11.54
N ALA A 437 -16.82 15.73 11.40
CA ALA A 437 -16.77 16.85 12.33
C ALA A 437 -18.14 17.37 12.71
N ALA A 438 -18.24 17.91 13.95
CA ALA A 438 -19.42 18.59 14.44
C ALA A 438 -19.02 19.86 15.17
N GLY A 439 -19.46 21.03 14.69
CA GLY A 439 -19.19 22.32 15.28
C GLY A 439 -20.36 22.86 16.08
N PHE A 440 -20.09 23.45 17.26
CA PHE A 440 -21.07 24.01 18.18
C PHE A 440 -20.69 25.43 18.58
N THR A 441 -21.51 26.41 18.24
CA THR A 441 -21.36 27.78 18.72
C THR A 441 -22.10 27.93 20.04
N VAL A 442 -21.34 28.13 21.13
CA VAL A 442 -21.81 28.10 22.51
C VAL A 442 -21.40 29.33 23.28
N ASN A 443 -21.93 29.51 24.49
CA ASN A 443 -21.40 30.54 25.39
C ASN A 443 -20.05 30.11 25.97
N PRO A 444 -19.16 31.08 26.29
CA PRO A 444 -17.94 30.77 27.03
C PRO A 444 -18.25 30.03 28.33
N GLY A 445 -17.46 29.01 28.63
CA GLY A 445 -17.69 28.16 29.80
C GLY A 445 -16.92 26.86 29.75
N THR A 446 -17.25 25.95 30.64
CA THR A 446 -16.67 24.60 30.67
C THR A 446 -17.73 23.58 30.29
N TYR A 447 -17.41 22.72 29.36
CA TYR A 447 -18.29 21.69 28.79
C TYR A 447 -17.71 20.30 28.97
N SER A 448 -18.56 19.29 28.89
CA SER A 448 -18.18 17.91 28.53
C SER A 448 -18.73 17.60 27.16
N VAL A 449 -18.02 16.77 26.41
CA VAL A 449 -18.35 16.30 25.07
C VAL A 449 -18.45 14.78 25.13
N THR A 450 -19.60 14.25 24.72
CA THR A 450 -19.83 12.81 24.52
C THR A 450 -19.89 12.52 23.03
N VAL A 451 -19.02 11.63 22.55
CA VAL A 451 -18.96 11.18 21.17
C VAL A 451 -19.41 9.73 21.10
N GLU A 452 -20.53 9.49 20.42
CA GLU A 452 -21.07 8.16 20.21
C GLU A 452 -20.86 7.73 18.75
N TYR A 453 -20.15 6.63 18.57
CA TYR A 453 -19.95 5.98 17.29
C TYR A 453 -21.07 4.98 17.07
N LEU A 454 -21.83 5.17 15.98
CA LEU A 454 -23.07 4.43 15.73
C LEU A 454 -22.89 3.52 14.51
N SER A 455 -23.46 2.31 14.62
CA SER A 455 -23.58 1.37 13.52
C SER A 455 -24.64 1.81 12.50
N HIS A 456 -24.78 1.07 11.42
CA HIS A 456 -25.73 1.37 10.36
C HIS A 456 -27.21 1.31 10.83
N ASP A 457 -27.52 0.50 11.82
CA ASP A 457 -28.86 0.41 12.44
C ASP A 457 -29.09 1.44 13.56
N GLY A 458 -28.09 2.30 13.84
CA GLY A 458 -28.14 3.34 14.86
C GLY A 458 -27.80 2.86 16.27
N SER A 459 -27.39 1.59 16.46
CA SER A 459 -26.92 1.12 17.76
C SER A 459 -25.53 1.70 18.08
N VAL A 460 -25.27 1.92 19.37
CA VAL A 460 -23.99 2.46 19.83
C VAL A 460 -22.92 1.36 19.79
N VAL A 461 -21.87 1.58 19.00
CA VAL A 461 -20.68 0.72 18.92
C VAL A 461 -19.69 1.08 20.03
N GLU A 462 -19.46 2.40 20.22
CA GLU A 462 -18.51 2.91 21.17
C GLU A 462 -18.95 4.29 21.68
N THR A 463 -18.60 4.63 22.91
CA THR A 463 -18.81 5.96 23.49
C THR A 463 -17.51 6.47 24.09
N LYS A 464 -17.09 7.67 23.70
CA LYS A 464 -15.94 8.39 24.28
C LYS A 464 -16.45 9.67 24.94
N GLU A 465 -15.93 9.98 26.12
CA GLU A 465 -16.29 11.21 26.85
C GLU A 465 -15.03 12.01 27.17
N GLN A 466 -15.08 13.32 26.91
CA GLN A 466 -14.06 14.27 27.33
C GLN A 466 -14.67 15.36 28.15
N SER A 467 -14.12 15.57 29.34
CA SER A 467 -14.60 16.56 30.32
C SER A 467 -13.63 17.73 30.45
N ASN A 468 -14.12 18.82 31.08
CA ASN A 468 -13.35 20.02 31.36
C ASN A 468 -12.87 20.76 30.09
N ILE A 469 -13.64 20.74 29.01
CA ILE A 469 -13.39 21.48 27.78
C ILE A 469 -13.67 22.98 28.07
N VAL A 470 -12.61 23.78 28.11
CA VAL A 470 -12.72 25.23 28.36
C VAL A 470 -12.93 25.93 27.02
N VAL A 471 -14.01 26.71 26.94
CA VAL A 471 -14.39 27.50 25.78
C VAL A 471 -14.25 28.96 26.07
N GLU A 472 -13.43 29.68 25.30
CA GLU A 472 -13.24 31.11 25.40
C GLU A 472 -14.03 31.85 24.30
N ALA A 473 -14.41 33.11 24.59
CA ALA A 473 -15.08 33.93 23.59
C ALA A 473 -14.16 34.25 22.39
N GLY A 474 -14.71 34.14 21.19
CA GLY A 474 -14.02 34.48 19.94
C GLY A 474 -12.97 33.46 19.50
N LYS A 475 -12.90 32.27 20.13
CA LYS A 475 -11.92 31.25 19.78
C LYS A 475 -12.58 29.88 19.54
N PRO A 476 -12.19 29.16 18.49
CA PRO A 476 -12.47 27.72 18.37
C PRO A 476 -11.66 26.91 19.40
N THR A 477 -12.29 25.90 19.94
CA THR A 477 -11.66 24.85 20.76
C THR A 477 -11.88 23.54 20.05
N VAL A 478 -10.83 22.79 19.76
CA VAL A 478 -10.92 21.53 19.03
C VAL A 478 -10.85 20.36 19.99
N VAL A 479 -11.76 19.43 19.83
CA VAL A 479 -11.84 18.16 20.57
C VAL A 479 -11.63 17.03 19.57
N VAL A 480 -10.70 16.12 19.86
CA VAL A 480 -10.41 14.96 19.01
C VAL A 480 -10.88 13.69 19.67
N SER A 481 -11.56 12.84 18.91
CA SER A 481 -12.00 11.51 19.35
C SER A 481 -11.68 10.49 18.27
N SER A 482 -11.21 9.30 18.64
CA SER A 482 -10.85 8.23 17.69
C SER A 482 -11.38 6.89 18.16
N CYS A 483 -11.89 6.07 17.22
CA CYS A 483 -12.37 4.72 17.44
C CYS A 483 -12.04 3.86 16.23
N ALA A 484 -11.21 2.84 16.38
CA ALA A 484 -10.73 1.99 15.28
C ALA A 484 -11.62 0.75 14.99
N LYS A 485 -12.83 0.66 15.61
CA LYS A 485 -13.78 -0.47 15.46
C LYS A 485 -14.46 -0.49 14.11
#